data_339408e798042c0953bdebae588a4db5
#
_entry.id   339408e798042c0953bdebae588a4db5
#
_cell.length_a   1.000
_cell.length_b   1.000
_cell.length_c   1.000
_cell.angle_alpha   90.00
_cell.angle_beta   90.00
_cell.angle_gamma   90.00
#
_symmetry.space_group_name_H-M   'P 1'
#
loop_
_entity.id
_entity.type
_entity.pdbx_description
1 polymer ?
#
loop_
_entity_poly.entity_id
_entity_poly.type
_entity_poly.pdbx_seq_one_letter_code
_entity_poly.pdbx_strand_id
1 'polypeptide(L)'
;MVSGANNGTNNGWENDGGGGLEDIGATQAIHLMLLQTIDNALVLFPAWPTDSHDISFTQLRAAGAFLVSAGWNHGQVLSPVRVTSMAGANLVIAKPWDKVCVQRVTGGQLVNGEVKETKGRGLPDVDPLGRLTVKTEKGRSYALVKC
;
A
#
# COMPACT_ATOMS: atom_id res chain seq x y z
N MET A 1 -34.40 2.33 47.04
CA MET A 1 -34.73 3.02 45.79
C MET A 1 -33.53 2.88 44.92
N VAL A 2 -33.61 1.95 44.10
CA VAL A 2 -32.58 1.72 43.13
C VAL A 2 -32.85 2.66 42.04
N SER A 3 -32.14 3.61 41.94
CA SER A 3 -32.04 4.29 40.69
C SER A 3 -31.44 3.36 39.74
N GLY A 4 -32.21 2.84 39.00
CA GLY A 4 -31.78 2.16 37.88
C GLY A 4 -31.24 3.11 36.91
N ALA A 5 -30.24 3.39 37.18
CA ALA A 5 -29.49 4.00 36.22
C ALA A 5 -29.32 3.13 35.13
N ASN A 6 -29.93 3.13 34.31
CA ASN A 6 -29.72 2.62 33.35
C ASN A 6 -29.23 3.04 32.53
N ASN A 7 -28.68 3.14 32.47
CA ASN A 7 -27.98 3.11 31.60
C ASN A 7 -28.24 2.35 30.52
N GLY A 8 -29.18 2.10 30.30
CA GLY A 8 -29.54 1.42 29.17
C GLY A 8 -29.13 1.86 27.88
N THR A 9 -28.62 2.89 27.90
CA THR A 9 -28.01 3.39 26.76
C THR A 9 -26.73 2.88 26.47
N ASN A 10 -26.27 2.18 27.37
CA ASN A 10 -25.16 1.62 27.11
C ASN A 10 -25.36 0.49 26.32
N ASN A 11 -25.49 0.65 25.22
CA ASN A 11 -25.46 -0.28 24.23
C ASN A 11 -24.17 -0.94 24.14
N GLY A 12 -23.35 -0.90 25.02
CA GLY A 12 -22.10 -1.62 25.03
C GLY A 12 -21.08 -1.31 23.96
N TRP A 13 -21.58 -0.98 22.82
CA TRP A 13 -20.76 -0.69 21.67
C TRP A 13 -19.88 0.51 21.86
N GLU A 14 -20.37 1.48 22.61
CA GLU A 14 -19.64 2.73 22.83
C GLU A 14 -18.66 2.65 23.99
N ASN A 15 -18.92 1.73 24.93
CA ASN A 15 -18.15 1.73 26.16
C ASN A 15 -17.33 0.47 26.41
N ASP A 16 -17.68 -0.62 25.74
CA ASP A 16 -16.98 -1.86 25.94
C ASP A 16 -15.91 -2.12 24.94
N GLY A 17 -15.60 -1.19 24.08
CA GLY A 17 -14.65 -1.42 23.01
C GLY A 17 -15.15 -2.43 21.99
N GLY A 18 -16.42 -2.80 22.02
CA GLY A 18 -17.02 -3.64 21.01
C GLY A 18 -16.87 -3.04 19.61
N GLY A 19 -17.00 -1.72 19.53
CA GLY A 19 -16.67 -0.96 18.31
C GLY A 19 -15.23 -1.10 17.84
N GLY A 20 -14.32 -1.43 18.74
CA GLY A 20 -12.92 -1.60 18.37
C GLY A 20 -12.66 -2.71 17.38
N LEU A 21 -13.41 -3.79 17.43
CA LEU A 21 -13.26 -4.87 16.44
C LEU A 21 -13.80 -4.47 15.07
N GLU A 22 -14.88 -3.72 15.04
CA GLU A 22 -15.45 -3.20 13.79
C GLU A 22 -14.54 -2.13 13.19
N ASP A 23 -14.00 -1.26 14.01
CA ASP A 23 -13.03 -0.24 13.58
C ASP A 23 -11.75 -0.86 13.03
N ILE A 24 -11.24 -1.90 13.69
CA ILE A 24 -10.08 -2.65 13.21
C ILE A 24 -10.41 -3.35 11.89
N GLY A 25 -11.60 -3.96 11.79
CA GLY A 25 -12.05 -4.60 10.57
C GLY A 25 -12.20 -3.64 9.41
N ALA A 26 -12.79 -2.47 9.64
CA ALA A 26 -12.92 -1.42 8.64
C ALA A 26 -11.55 -0.88 8.20
N THR A 27 -10.66 -0.63 9.14
CA THR A 27 -9.29 -0.19 8.86
C THR A 27 -8.53 -1.20 8.02
N GLN A 28 -8.64 -2.48 8.36
CA GLN A 28 -8.01 -3.55 7.60
C GLN A 28 -8.60 -3.67 6.19
N ALA A 29 -9.91 -3.53 6.04
CA ALA A 29 -10.55 -3.54 4.73
C ALA A 29 -10.06 -2.40 3.85
N ILE A 30 -9.99 -1.19 4.38
CA ILE A 30 -9.43 -0.03 3.67
C ILE A 30 -7.97 -0.27 3.29
N HIS A 31 -7.16 -0.78 4.22
CA HIS A 31 -5.77 -1.14 3.93
C HIS A 31 -5.68 -2.08 2.72
N LEU A 32 -6.50 -3.15 2.73
CA LEU A 32 -6.50 -4.12 1.64
C LEU A 32 -7.02 -3.56 0.31
N MET A 33 -7.84 -2.53 0.32
CA MET A 33 -8.24 -1.83 -0.90
C MET A 33 -7.11 -0.99 -1.49
N LEU A 34 -6.21 -0.49 -0.65
CA LEU A 34 -5.12 0.43 -1.04
C LEU A 34 -3.82 -0.30 -1.35
N LEU A 35 -3.49 -1.34 -0.59
CA LEU A 35 -2.22 -2.04 -0.69
C LEU A 35 -2.36 -3.50 -0.26
N GLN A 36 -2.01 -4.42 -1.13
CA GLN A 36 -1.94 -5.84 -0.83
C GLN A 36 -0.62 -6.44 -1.25
N THR A 37 -0.31 -7.60 -0.68
CA THR A 37 0.74 -8.49 -1.17
C THR A 37 0.07 -9.74 -1.71
N ILE A 38 0.13 -9.93 -3.01
CA ILE A 38 -0.48 -11.06 -3.71
C ILE A 38 0.63 -11.81 -4.43
N ASP A 39 0.77 -13.09 -4.12
CA ASP A 39 1.81 -13.95 -4.72
C ASP A 39 3.20 -13.28 -4.68
N ASN A 40 3.58 -12.82 -3.48
CA ASN A 40 4.83 -12.12 -3.19
C ASN A 40 5.05 -10.77 -3.90
N ALA A 41 4.09 -10.26 -4.63
CA ALA A 41 4.17 -8.93 -5.23
C ALA A 41 3.29 -7.92 -4.50
N LEU A 42 3.80 -6.73 -4.28
CA LEU A 42 3.00 -5.61 -3.81
C LEU A 42 2.09 -5.14 -4.94
N VAL A 43 0.82 -4.99 -4.65
CA VAL A 43 -0.20 -4.50 -5.57
C VAL A 43 -0.80 -3.23 -4.99
N LEU A 44 -0.72 -2.15 -5.76
CA LEU A 44 -1.26 -0.85 -5.38
C LEU A 44 -2.71 -0.74 -5.85
N PHE A 45 -3.58 -0.31 -4.95
CA PHE A 45 -5.00 -0.06 -5.22
C PHE A 45 -5.76 -1.24 -5.85
N PRO A 46 -5.56 -2.49 -5.35
CA PRO A 46 -6.10 -3.68 -6.00
C PRO A 46 -7.64 -3.74 -6.02
N ALA A 47 -8.30 -3.07 -5.10
CA ALA A 47 -9.75 -3.04 -4.97
C ALA A 47 -10.30 -1.61 -4.83
N TRP A 48 -9.52 -0.59 -5.18
CA TRP A 48 -10.03 0.77 -5.20
C TRP A 48 -10.87 1.02 -6.45
N PRO A 49 -12.10 1.52 -6.32
CA PRO A 49 -12.96 1.76 -7.48
C PRO A 49 -12.35 2.80 -8.45
N THR A 50 -12.40 2.51 -9.74
CA THR A 50 -11.76 3.34 -10.77
C THR A 50 -12.39 4.71 -10.94
N ASP A 51 -13.67 4.84 -10.61
CA ASP A 51 -14.47 6.05 -10.67
C ASP A 51 -14.60 6.77 -9.33
N SER A 52 -13.91 6.24 -8.32
CA SER A 52 -13.91 6.83 -6.99
C SER A 52 -13.05 8.08 -6.88
N HIS A 53 -13.24 8.72 -5.74
CA HIS A 53 -12.47 9.92 -5.39
C HIS A 53 -10.96 9.66 -5.36
N ASP A 54 -10.22 10.72 -5.55
CA ASP A 54 -8.78 10.73 -5.36
C ASP A 54 -8.42 10.33 -3.95
N ILE A 55 -7.40 9.52 -3.83
CA ILE A 55 -6.90 9.05 -2.54
C ILE A 55 -5.38 8.98 -2.54
N SER A 56 -4.81 9.16 -1.38
CA SER A 56 -3.38 8.89 -1.17
C SER A 56 -3.17 8.30 0.22
N PHE A 57 -2.10 7.55 0.33
CA PHE A 57 -1.63 7.06 1.63
C PHE A 57 -0.13 7.26 1.76
N THR A 58 0.32 7.38 3.00
CA THR A 58 1.72 7.63 3.33
C THR A 58 2.21 6.60 4.32
N GLN A 59 3.34 5.97 4.01
CA GLN A 59 4.03 5.00 4.88
C GLN A 59 3.17 3.82 5.33
N LEU A 60 2.27 3.35 4.47
CA LEU A 60 1.49 2.16 4.74
C LEU A 60 2.43 0.94 4.75
N ARG A 61 2.31 0.11 5.77
CA ARG A 61 3.20 -1.05 5.94
C ARG A 61 2.79 -2.19 5.01
N ALA A 62 3.78 -2.77 4.35
CA ALA A 62 3.62 -3.91 3.46
C ALA A 62 4.51 -5.08 3.87
N ALA A 63 4.23 -6.28 3.35
CA ALA A 63 5.05 -7.46 3.55
C ALA A 63 6.49 -7.24 3.06
N GLY A 64 7.46 -7.90 3.66
CA GLY A 64 8.89 -7.69 3.37
C GLY A 64 9.49 -6.48 4.09
N ALA A 65 8.77 -5.93 5.09
CA ALA A 65 9.16 -4.75 5.87
C ALA A 65 9.36 -3.51 5.00
N PHE A 66 8.41 -3.25 4.12
CA PHE A 66 8.36 -2.03 3.33
C PHE A 66 7.37 -1.02 3.91
N LEU A 67 7.69 0.26 3.79
CA LEU A 67 6.77 1.37 3.98
C LEU A 67 6.49 1.99 2.60
N VAL A 68 5.23 2.00 2.20
CA VAL A 68 4.81 2.43 0.88
C VAL A 68 3.98 3.69 0.97
N SER A 69 4.22 4.61 0.06
CA SER A 69 3.39 5.81 -0.11
C SER A 69 3.00 5.93 -1.59
N ALA A 70 1.72 6.06 -1.84
CA ALA A 70 1.18 6.13 -3.20
C ALA A 70 -0.08 6.99 -3.24
N GLY A 71 -0.43 7.45 -4.42
CA GLY A 71 -1.65 8.18 -4.69
C GLY A 71 -2.40 7.61 -5.89
N TRP A 72 -3.68 7.85 -5.94
CA TRP A 72 -4.59 7.50 -7.00
C TRP A 72 -5.42 8.70 -7.42
N ASN A 73 -5.55 8.91 -8.70
CA ASN A 73 -6.35 9.99 -9.24
C ASN A 73 -6.88 9.59 -10.63
N HIS A 74 -8.15 9.83 -10.86
CA HIS A 74 -8.81 9.59 -12.15
C HIS A 74 -8.47 8.21 -12.77
N GLY A 75 -8.59 7.14 -11.99
CA GLY A 75 -8.37 5.80 -12.49
C GLY A 75 -6.91 5.38 -12.65
N GLN A 76 -5.96 6.17 -12.15
CA GLN A 76 -4.53 5.89 -12.33
C GLN A 76 -3.72 6.09 -11.06
N VAL A 77 -2.68 5.26 -10.90
CA VAL A 77 -1.68 5.47 -9.86
C VAL A 77 -0.85 6.71 -10.18
N LEU A 78 -0.73 7.60 -9.21
CA LEU A 78 0.09 8.80 -9.35
C LEU A 78 1.60 8.49 -9.23
N SER A 79 2.39 9.20 -10.01
CA SER A 79 3.84 9.19 -9.89
C SER A 79 4.30 10.37 -9.01
N PRO A 80 5.24 10.19 -8.08
CA PRO A 80 5.98 8.96 -7.80
C PRO A 80 5.30 8.06 -6.76
N VAL A 81 5.52 6.76 -6.86
CA VAL A 81 5.29 5.81 -5.75
C VAL A 81 6.58 5.74 -4.94
N ARG A 82 6.50 5.93 -3.64
CA ARG A 82 7.65 5.90 -2.74
C ARG A 82 7.65 4.63 -1.91
N VAL A 83 8.80 3.99 -1.81
CA VAL A 83 8.98 2.77 -1.02
C VAL A 83 10.24 2.91 -0.17
N THR A 84 10.10 2.70 1.13
CA THR A 84 11.24 2.62 2.05
C THR A 84 11.42 1.17 2.48
N SER A 85 12.61 0.63 2.29
CA SER A 85 12.97 -0.72 2.70
C SER A 85 13.53 -0.70 4.11
N MET A 86 12.83 -1.34 5.05
CA MET A 86 13.25 -1.40 6.45
C MET A 86 14.20 -2.56 6.72
N ALA A 87 14.18 -3.61 5.91
CA ALA A 87 14.96 -4.82 6.09
C ALA A 87 15.99 -5.10 4.98
N GLY A 88 15.91 -4.43 3.85
CA GLY A 88 16.78 -4.68 2.69
C GLY A 88 16.36 -5.88 1.84
N ALA A 89 15.10 -6.29 1.92
CA ALA A 89 14.56 -7.35 1.09
C ALA A 89 14.39 -6.89 -0.37
N ASN A 90 14.35 -7.82 -1.31
CA ASN A 90 13.98 -7.50 -2.68
C ASN A 90 12.51 -7.05 -2.74
N LEU A 91 12.27 -5.88 -3.30
CA LEU A 91 10.94 -5.39 -3.56
C LEU A 91 10.42 -6.02 -4.86
N VAL A 92 9.34 -6.77 -4.76
CA VAL A 92 8.57 -7.20 -5.95
C VAL A 92 7.27 -6.43 -5.96
N ILE A 93 6.97 -5.75 -7.05
CA ILE A 93 5.78 -4.92 -7.17
C ILE A 93 5.12 -5.10 -8.55
N ALA A 94 3.80 -5.19 -8.58
CA ALA A 94 3.03 -5.10 -9.82
C ALA A 94 3.26 -3.72 -10.45
N LYS A 95 3.61 -3.70 -11.74
CA LYS A 95 3.92 -2.43 -12.42
C LYS A 95 2.69 -1.53 -12.46
N PRO A 96 2.77 -0.34 -11.89
CA PRO A 96 1.65 0.60 -11.95
C PRO A 96 1.51 1.31 -13.31
N TRP A 97 2.56 1.25 -14.16
CA TRP A 97 2.60 1.82 -15.50
C TRP A 97 3.39 0.91 -16.44
N ASP A 98 3.20 1.05 -17.74
CA ASP A 98 3.91 0.27 -18.76
C ASP A 98 5.43 0.38 -18.62
N LYS A 99 5.92 1.59 -18.39
CA LYS A 99 7.34 1.87 -18.15
C LYS A 99 7.53 2.46 -16.76
N VAL A 100 8.39 1.81 -16.00
CA VAL A 100 8.71 2.19 -14.62
C VAL A 100 10.21 2.42 -14.50
N CYS A 101 10.60 3.61 -14.12
CA CYS A 101 11.95 3.93 -13.71
C CYS A 101 12.04 3.92 -12.20
N VAL A 102 13.10 3.38 -11.64
CA VAL A 102 13.34 3.37 -10.20
C VAL A 102 14.51 4.28 -9.88
N GLN A 103 14.28 5.15 -8.94
CA GLN A 103 15.28 6.11 -8.48
C GLN A 103 15.52 5.90 -6.99
N ARG A 104 16.76 5.83 -6.58
CA ARG A 104 17.12 5.78 -5.16
C ARG A 104 17.17 7.21 -4.62
N VAL A 105 16.52 7.42 -3.47
CA VAL A 105 16.59 8.71 -2.78
C VAL A 105 17.84 8.74 -1.91
N THR A 106 18.80 9.56 -2.25
CA THR A 106 20.02 9.75 -1.47
C THR A 106 20.19 11.24 -1.19
N GLY A 107 20.18 11.62 0.10
CA GLY A 107 20.33 13.03 0.48
C GLY A 107 19.28 13.97 -0.12
N GLY A 108 18.06 13.48 -0.38
CA GLY A 108 17.00 14.22 -1.05
C GLY A 108 17.08 14.25 -2.57
N GLN A 109 18.14 13.70 -3.16
CA GLN A 109 18.29 13.60 -4.61
C GLN A 109 17.92 12.21 -5.11
N LEU A 110 17.37 12.15 -6.33
CA LEU A 110 17.01 10.92 -7.02
C LEU A 110 18.18 10.46 -7.88
N VAL A 111 18.64 9.23 -7.65
CA VAL A 111 19.72 8.59 -8.41
C VAL A 111 19.15 7.34 -9.06
N ASN A 112 19.43 7.11 -10.33
CA ASN A 112 18.96 5.93 -11.05
C ASN A 112 19.35 4.63 -10.32
N GLY A 113 18.36 3.81 -10.00
CA GLY A 113 18.54 2.53 -9.33
C GLY A 113 18.61 1.37 -10.33
N GLU A 114 19.26 0.29 -9.91
CA GLU A 114 19.28 -0.95 -10.68
C GLU A 114 17.90 -1.60 -10.66
N VAL A 115 17.32 -1.81 -11.83
CA VAL A 115 16.01 -2.43 -12.02
C VAL A 115 16.15 -3.69 -12.82
N LYS A 116 15.62 -4.80 -12.31
CA LYS A 116 15.39 -6.01 -13.11
C LYS A 116 13.89 -6.15 -13.36
N GLU A 117 13.51 -6.03 -14.62
CA GLU A 117 12.18 -6.49 -15.01
C GLU A 117 12.14 -8.01 -14.96
N THR A 118 11.25 -8.53 -14.13
CA THR A 118 11.01 -9.97 -14.10
C THR A 118 9.68 -10.20 -14.81
N LYS A 119 9.71 -10.94 -15.92
CA LYS A 119 8.50 -11.52 -16.49
C LYS A 119 8.02 -12.59 -15.51
N GLY A 120 7.31 -12.17 -14.48
CA GLY A 120 6.61 -13.09 -13.59
C GLY A 120 5.41 -13.70 -14.32
N ARG A 121 4.90 -14.81 -13.79
CA ARG A 121 3.57 -15.27 -14.12
C ARG A 121 2.60 -14.22 -13.60
N GLY A 122 2.31 -13.22 -14.44
CA GLY A 122 1.30 -12.24 -14.13
C GLY A 122 -0.04 -12.92 -13.90
N LEU A 123 -0.72 -12.55 -12.84
CA LEU A 123 -2.14 -12.81 -12.72
C LEU A 123 -2.82 -11.72 -13.56
N PRO A 124 -3.47 -12.05 -14.69
CA PRO A 124 -3.96 -11.02 -15.63
C PRO A 124 -4.85 -9.95 -14.99
N ASP A 125 -5.53 -10.32 -13.92
CA ASP A 125 -6.43 -9.43 -13.19
C ASP A 125 -5.74 -8.61 -12.09
N VAL A 126 -4.53 -8.98 -11.70
CA VAL A 126 -3.81 -8.39 -10.56
C VAL A 126 -2.59 -7.57 -11.00
N ASP A 127 -1.88 -8.07 -11.99
CA ASP A 127 -0.68 -7.43 -12.52
C ASP A 127 -0.62 -7.48 -14.06
N PRO A 128 -1.59 -6.87 -14.75
CA PRO A 128 -1.73 -6.95 -16.20
C PRO A 128 -0.48 -6.44 -16.94
N LEU A 129 0.27 -5.55 -16.33
CA LEU A 129 1.52 -4.99 -16.89
C LEU A 129 2.77 -5.77 -16.49
N GLY A 130 2.62 -6.87 -15.70
CA GLY A 130 3.72 -7.66 -15.16
C GLY A 130 4.32 -7.08 -13.89
N ARG A 131 5.43 -7.65 -13.46
CA ARG A 131 6.07 -7.35 -12.17
C ARG A 131 7.44 -6.74 -12.35
N LEU A 132 7.83 -5.92 -11.38
CA LEU A 132 9.14 -5.34 -11.27
C LEU A 132 9.80 -5.86 -10.00
N THR A 133 11.06 -6.28 -10.09
CA THR A 133 11.89 -6.63 -8.93
C THR A 133 12.99 -5.60 -8.77
N VAL A 134 13.04 -4.99 -7.59
CA VAL A 134 14.03 -3.98 -7.23
C VAL A 134 14.88 -4.51 -6.08
N LYS A 135 16.18 -4.56 -6.26
CA LYS A 135 17.10 -4.84 -5.16
C LYS A 135 17.16 -3.64 -4.24
N THR A 136 16.78 -3.83 -2.99
CA THR A 136 16.78 -2.74 -2.01
C THR A 136 17.84 -2.94 -0.92
N GLU A 137 18.20 -1.84 -0.28
CA GLU A 137 19.11 -1.80 0.85
C GLU A 137 18.34 -1.37 2.11
N LYS A 138 18.72 -1.93 3.26
CA LYS A 138 18.08 -1.59 4.54
C LYS A 138 18.17 -0.10 4.84
N GLY A 139 17.04 0.47 5.21
CA GLY A 139 16.92 1.89 5.57
C GLY A 139 16.93 2.85 4.38
N ARG A 140 16.89 2.35 3.14
CA ARG A 140 16.90 3.19 1.94
C ARG A 140 15.50 3.39 1.39
N SER A 141 15.31 4.55 0.79
CA SER A 141 14.07 4.92 0.11
C SER A 141 14.26 4.95 -1.40
N TYR A 142 13.24 4.53 -2.10
CA TYR A 142 13.17 4.43 -3.54
C TYR A 142 11.92 5.14 -4.04
N ALA A 143 12.00 5.75 -5.21
CA ALA A 143 10.87 6.31 -5.91
C ALA A 143 10.69 5.58 -7.24
N LEU A 144 9.52 5.02 -7.46
CA LEU A 144 9.11 4.50 -8.74
C LEU A 144 8.43 5.66 -9.48
N VAL A 145 8.91 5.95 -10.65
CA VAL A 145 8.40 7.03 -11.50
C VAL A 145 8.01 6.49 -12.86
N LYS A 146 7.01 7.13 -13.46
CA LYS A 146 6.64 6.85 -14.85
C LYS A 146 7.74 7.39 -15.75
N CYS A 147 8.35 6.50 -16.53
CA CYS A 147 9.31 6.95 -17.55
C CYS A 147 8.55 7.46 -18.81
#